data_89abe404be35d3a7e404a3dff77f839b
#
_entry.id   89abe404be35d3a7e404a3dff77f839b
#
_cell.length_a   1.000
_cell.length_b   1.000
_cell.length_c   1.000
_cell.angle_alpha   90.00
_cell.angle_beta   90.00
_cell.angle_gamma   90.00
#
_symmetry.space_group_name_H-M   'P 1'
#
loop_
_entity.id
_entity.type
_entity.pdbx_description
1 polymer ?
#
loop_
_entity_poly.entity_id
_entity_poly.type
_entity_poly.pdbx_seq_one_letter_code
_entity_poly.pdbx_strand_id
1 'polypeptide(L)'
;MRELRTRQEISDWLTHELRIYPECADASATVQYELREPLPDGCNWSEDLVLNCGTSDRGAVLSHLRPLHREARRRFNVSEPSNAR
;
A
#
# COMPACT_ATOMS: atom_id res chain seq x y z
N MET A 1 13.61 -11.19 4.01
CA MET A 1 12.88 -11.63 2.80
C MET A 1 11.48 -11.08 2.85
N ARG A 2 10.97 -10.58 1.73
CA ARG A 2 9.61 -10.02 1.72
C ARG A 2 8.57 -11.11 1.59
N GLU A 3 7.43 -10.89 2.23
CA GLU A 3 6.29 -11.78 2.09
C GLU A 3 5.62 -11.50 0.75
N LEU A 4 5.13 -12.54 0.10
CA LEU A 4 4.41 -12.39 -1.16
C LEU A 4 2.92 -12.24 -0.86
N ARG A 5 2.30 -11.19 -1.39
CA ARG A 5 0.88 -10.89 -1.20
C ARG A 5 0.32 -10.37 -2.51
N THR A 6 -0.97 -10.51 -2.70
CA THR A 6 -1.58 -9.89 -3.88
C THR A 6 -1.64 -8.39 -3.69
N ARG A 7 -1.85 -7.65 -4.78
CA ARG A 7 -2.03 -6.20 -4.68
C ARG A 7 -3.20 -5.86 -3.77
N GLN A 8 -4.26 -6.65 -3.86
CA GLN A 8 -5.44 -6.42 -3.02
C GLN A 8 -5.11 -6.60 -1.55
N GLU A 9 -4.35 -7.63 -1.23
CA GLU A 9 -3.96 -7.89 0.15
C GLU A 9 -3.10 -6.77 0.73
N ILE A 10 -2.17 -6.25 -0.06
CA ILE A 10 -1.33 -5.14 0.39
C ILE A 10 -2.17 -3.89 0.59
N SER A 11 -3.09 -3.63 -0.35
CA SER A 11 -4.00 -2.48 -0.26
C SER A 11 -4.88 -2.59 0.98
N ASP A 12 -5.39 -3.78 1.26
CA ASP A 12 -6.23 -4.02 2.43
C ASP A 12 -5.43 -3.82 3.72
N TRP A 13 -4.18 -4.29 3.75
CA TRP A 13 -3.32 -4.10 4.91
C TRP A 13 -3.09 -2.62 5.18
N LEU A 14 -2.74 -1.87 4.14
CA LEU A 14 -2.51 -0.42 4.27
C LEU A 14 -3.76 0.29 4.76
N THR A 15 -4.90 -0.04 4.18
CA THR A 15 -6.16 0.58 4.55
C THR A 15 -6.53 0.24 6.00
N HIS A 16 -6.37 -1.02 6.37
CA HIS A 16 -6.68 -1.46 7.73
C HIS A 16 -5.81 -0.74 8.76
N GLU A 17 -4.51 -0.67 8.52
CA GLU A 17 -3.60 -0.02 9.45
C GLU A 17 -3.88 1.48 9.53
N LEU A 18 -4.22 2.08 8.39
CA LEU A 18 -4.52 3.50 8.34
C LEU A 18 -5.77 3.82 9.16
N ARG A 19 -6.78 2.98 9.07
CA ARG A 19 -8.06 3.21 9.74
C ARG A 19 -8.01 2.99 11.24
N ILE A 20 -6.91 2.50 11.77
CA ILE A 20 -6.73 2.42 13.21
C ILE A 20 -6.70 3.83 13.79
N TYR A 21 -6.24 4.81 13.02
CA TYR A 21 -6.19 6.20 13.47
C TYR A 21 -7.54 6.86 13.23
N PRO A 22 -8.16 7.45 14.27
CA PRO A 22 -9.50 8.05 14.10
C PRO A 22 -9.57 9.10 12.99
N GLU A 23 -8.51 9.86 12.79
CA GLU A 23 -8.54 10.89 11.77
C GLU A 23 -8.47 10.30 10.36
N CYS A 24 -8.30 9.01 10.22
CA CYS A 24 -8.24 8.34 8.93
C CYS A 24 -9.35 7.31 8.76
N ALA A 25 -10.42 7.44 9.52
CA ALA A 25 -11.47 6.41 9.56
C ALA A 25 -12.12 6.13 8.21
N ASP A 26 -12.15 7.14 7.33
CA ASP A 26 -12.76 6.98 6.01
C ASP A 26 -11.72 6.82 4.90
N ALA A 27 -10.44 6.77 5.24
CA ALA A 27 -9.40 6.75 4.24
C ALA A 27 -9.13 5.35 3.74
N SER A 28 -8.65 5.26 2.51
CA SER A 28 -8.19 3.99 1.94
C SER A 28 -7.00 4.25 1.05
N ALA A 29 -6.14 3.26 0.92
CA ALA A 29 -4.97 3.32 0.06
C ALA A 29 -4.94 2.06 -0.79
N THR A 30 -4.63 2.23 -2.07
CA THR A 30 -4.65 1.14 -3.02
C THR A 30 -3.35 1.11 -3.80
N VAL A 31 -2.77 -0.08 -3.93
CA VAL A 31 -1.58 -0.28 -4.77
C VAL A 31 -2.03 -0.23 -6.21
N GLN A 32 -1.37 0.61 -7.03
CA GLN A 32 -1.80 0.81 -8.40
C GLN A 32 -1.43 -0.33 -9.33
N TYR A 33 -0.19 -0.78 -9.26
CA TYR A 33 0.26 -1.82 -10.19
C TYR A 33 1.54 -2.47 -9.67
N GLU A 34 1.84 -3.64 -10.18
CA GLU A 34 3.11 -4.29 -9.90
C GLU A 34 4.12 -3.86 -10.96
N LEU A 35 5.38 -4.00 -10.64
CA LEU A 35 6.45 -3.61 -11.53
C LEU A 35 7.02 -4.85 -12.19
N ARG A 36 7.40 -4.72 -13.45
CA ARG A 36 8.03 -5.82 -14.14
C ARG A 36 9.39 -6.13 -13.55
N GLU A 37 10.12 -5.06 -13.20
CA GLU A 37 11.44 -5.22 -12.63
C GLU A 37 11.45 -4.57 -11.27
N PRO A 38 11.92 -5.25 -10.23
CA PRO A 38 11.95 -4.66 -8.91
C PRO A 38 12.81 -3.40 -8.86
N LEU A 39 12.47 -2.53 -7.93
CA LEU A 39 13.27 -1.34 -7.67
C LEU A 39 14.57 -1.77 -6.98
N PRO A 40 15.56 -0.87 -6.89
CA PRO A 40 16.84 -1.20 -6.26
C PRO A 40 16.73 -1.79 -4.86
N ASP A 41 15.69 -1.42 -4.12
CA ASP A 41 15.47 -1.95 -2.78
C ASP A 41 14.77 -3.31 -2.80
N GLY A 42 14.44 -3.84 -3.96
CA GLY A 42 13.79 -5.13 -4.11
C GLY A 42 12.27 -5.11 -4.14
N CYS A 43 11.67 -3.93 -3.96
CA CYS A 43 10.21 -3.81 -3.98
C CYS A 43 9.71 -3.88 -5.41
N ASN A 44 8.66 -4.66 -5.65
CA ASN A 44 8.16 -4.89 -7.01
C ASN A 44 6.78 -4.30 -7.27
N TRP A 45 6.39 -3.26 -6.56
CA TRP A 45 5.10 -2.61 -6.81
C TRP A 45 5.28 -1.09 -6.78
N SER A 46 4.27 -0.40 -7.32
CA SER A 46 4.39 1.03 -7.57
C SER A 46 4.71 1.82 -6.30
N GLU A 47 5.51 2.88 -6.49
CA GLU A 47 5.84 3.76 -5.38
C GLU A 47 4.65 4.65 -5.02
N ASP A 48 3.77 4.88 -5.97
CA ASP A 48 2.62 5.72 -5.73
C ASP A 48 1.40 4.88 -5.39
N LEU A 49 0.60 5.40 -4.47
CA LEU A 49 -0.64 4.74 -4.09
C LEU A 49 -1.80 5.61 -4.53
N VAL A 50 -2.92 4.99 -4.81
CA VAL A 50 -4.16 5.73 -5.01
C VAL A 50 -4.75 5.95 -3.63
N LEU A 51 -4.84 7.20 -3.22
CA LEU A 51 -5.31 7.54 -1.88
C LEU A 51 -6.68 8.17 -1.97
N ASN A 52 -7.62 7.61 -1.22
CA ASN A 52 -8.94 8.19 -1.08
C ASN A 52 -9.07 8.60 0.39
N CYS A 53 -9.17 9.89 0.64
CA CYS A 53 -9.23 10.39 2.00
C CYS A 53 -10.64 10.43 2.58
N GLY A 54 -11.66 10.28 1.72
CA GLY A 54 -13.04 10.39 2.17
C GLY A 54 -13.28 11.74 2.82
N THR A 55 -13.79 11.73 4.04
CA THR A 55 -14.03 12.96 4.77
C THR A 55 -12.84 13.34 5.66
N SER A 56 -11.77 12.56 5.63
CA SER A 56 -10.61 12.80 6.47
C SER A 56 -9.73 13.90 5.89
N ASP A 57 -8.98 14.57 6.77
CA ASP A 57 -8.05 15.60 6.33
C ASP A 57 -6.86 14.96 5.60
N ARG A 58 -6.58 15.41 4.39
CA ARG A 58 -5.53 14.82 3.57
C ARG A 58 -4.16 14.89 4.24
N GLY A 59 -3.85 16.00 4.89
CA GLY A 59 -2.57 16.15 5.56
C GLY A 59 -2.38 15.14 6.68
N ALA A 60 -3.43 14.93 7.47
CA ALA A 60 -3.38 13.95 8.54
C ALA A 60 -3.23 12.54 7.98
N VAL A 61 -3.99 12.22 6.93
CA VAL A 61 -3.93 10.91 6.30
C VAL A 61 -2.52 10.65 5.76
N LEU A 62 -1.93 11.62 5.08
CA LEU A 62 -0.60 11.44 4.53
C LEU A 62 0.45 11.26 5.63
N SER A 63 0.30 11.97 6.74
CA SER A 63 1.23 11.84 7.86
C SER A 63 1.24 10.41 8.41
N HIS A 64 0.07 9.80 8.52
CA HIS A 64 -0.03 8.43 9.01
C HIS A 64 0.35 7.41 7.93
N LEU A 65 0.05 7.72 6.69
CA LEU A 65 0.29 6.78 5.59
C LEU A 65 1.78 6.60 5.29
N ARG A 66 2.58 7.65 5.38
CA ARG A 66 3.99 7.57 5.00
C ARG A 66 4.75 6.46 5.69
N PRO A 67 4.70 6.36 7.04
CA PRO A 67 5.42 5.26 7.70
C PRO A 67 4.82 3.89 7.37
N LEU A 68 3.50 3.83 7.17
CA LEU A 68 2.86 2.56 6.80
C LEU A 68 3.27 2.13 5.40
N HIS A 69 3.35 3.09 4.47
CA HIS A 69 3.77 2.81 3.10
C HIS A 69 5.21 2.29 3.11
N ARG A 70 6.08 2.93 3.88
CA ARG A 70 7.47 2.52 3.98
C ARG A 70 7.58 1.11 4.56
N GLU A 71 6.78 0.81 5.58
CA GLU A 71 6.77 -0.50 6.19
C GLU A 71 6.28 -1.57 5.21
N ALA A 72 5.22 -1.27 4.48
CA ALA A 72 4.67 -2.21 3.50
C ALA A 72 5.68 -2.49 2.39
N ARG A 73 6.38 -1.47 1.93
CA ARG A 73 7.39 -1.66 0.88
C ARG A 73 8.54 -2.52 1.35
N ARG A 74 8.82 -2.50 2.65
CA ARG A 74 9.88 -3.32 3.21
C ARG A 74 9.42 -4.74 3.46
N ARG A 75 8.13 -4.94 3.76
CA ARG A 75 7.62 -6.25 4.18
C ARG A 75 7.05 -7.08 3.05
N PHE A 76 6.49 -6.46 2.01
CA PHE A 76 5.72 -7.17 1.00
C PHE A 76 6.22 -6.97 -0.41
N ASN A 77 6.11 -8.03 -1.20
CA ASN A 77 6.19 -7.95 -2.65
C ASN A 77 4.90 -8.51 -3.21
N VAL A 78 4.54 -8.07 -4.40
CA VAL A 78 3.33 -8.55 -5.04
C VAL A 78 3.58 -9.90 -5.67
N SER A 79 2.67 -10.82 -5.39
CA SER A 79 2.67 -12.12 -6.01
C SER A 79 1.36 -12.21 -6.78
N GLU A 80 1.39 -11.78 -8.03
CA GLU A 80 0.18 -11.73 -8.81
C GLU A 80 0.16 -12.84 -9.77
N PRO A 81 -0.57 -13.84 -9.46
CA PRO A 81 -0.56 -14.97 -10.33
C PRO A 81 -1.28 -14.72 -11.60
N SER A 82 -2.02 -13.71 -11.58
CA SER A 82 -2.76 -13.43 -12.69
C SER A 82 -2.11 -13.32 -13.87
N ASN A 83 -1.06 -13.19 -13.72
CA ASN A 83 -0.40 -13.01 -14.75
C ASN A 83 -0.43 -14.13 -15.45
N ALA A 84 -0.88 -14.89 -14.99
CA ALA A 84 -0.89 -15.85 -15.56
C ALA A 84 -1.78 -16.16 -16.43
N ARG A 85 -1.97 -16.09 -16.61
CA ARG A 85 -2.38 -16.35 -17.24
C ARG A 85 -2.78 -16.45 -17.62
#